data_6941e0da017780e9ab05c7848017f8d5
#
_entry.id   6941e0da017780e9ab05c7848017f8d5
#
_cell.length_a   1.000
_cell.length_b   1.000
_cell.length_c   1.000
_cell.angle_alpha   90.00
_cell.angle_beta   90.00
_cell.angle_gamma   90.00
#
_symmetry.space_group_name_H-M   'P 1'
#
loop_
_entity.id
_entity.type
_entity.pdbx_description
1 polymer ?
#
loop_
_entity_poly.entity_id
_entity_poly.type
_entity_poly.pdbx_seq_one_letter_code
_entity_poly.pdbx_strand_id
1 'polypeptide(L)'
;MLVKMNQNIQSKIKDKIQEDISPTRHLSGIHLKIVFGIAILWTFFQLWYASPFPFWFNFGMFKGLPARAIHLGFALTLAFLIFPAVRGKKISVIDIIISITGALSCLYIYFFYDDLVNRGGILLVKEIFGFKVPV
;
A
#
# COMPACT_ATOMS: atom_id res chain seq x y z
N MET A 1 -23.48 5.45 -44.69
CA MET A 1 -23.68 4.42 -43.63
C MET A 1 -22.36 3.80 -43.18
N LEU A 2 -21.47 3.38 -44.07
CA LEU A 2 -20.15 2.76 -43.81
C LEU A 2 -19.19 3.66 -43.03
N VAL A 3 -19.15 4.98 -43.27
CA VAL A 3 -18.27 5.93 -42.61
C VAL A 3 -18.59 6.06 -41.10
N LYS A 4 -19.89 6.14 -40.73
CA LYS A 4 -20.34 6.18 -39.33
C LYS A 4 -20.05 4.88 -38.59
N MET A 5 -20.16 3.73 -39.28
CA MET A 5 -19.84 2.43 -38.73
C MET A 5 -18.36 2.30 -38.43
N ASN A 6 -17.48 2.79 -39.30
CA ASN A 6 -16.06 2.77 -39.14
C ASN A 6 -15.59 3.70 -37.96
N GLN A 7 -16.22 4.89 -37.84
CA GLN A 7 -15.97 5.79 -36.70
C GLN A 7 -16.36 5.18 -35.36
N ASN A 8 -17.50 4.46 -35.33
CA ASN A 8 -17.97 3.80 -34.11
C ASN A 8 -17.06 2.61 -33.70
N ILE A 9 -16.50 1.89 -34.68
CA ILE A 9 -15.54 0.81 -34.45
C ILE A 9 -14.22 1.42 -33.93
N GLN A 10 -13.73 2.50 -34.55
CA GLN A 10 -12.49 3.18 -34.14
C GLN A 10 -12.59 3.77 -32.72
N SER A 11 -13.73 4.35 -32.34
CA SER A 11 -13.93 4.83 -30.98
C SER A 11 -13.93 3.69 -29.96
N LYS A 12 -14.63 2.59 -30.24
CA LYS A 12 -14.62 1.41 -29.35
C LYS A 12 -13.25 0.76 -29.21
N ILE A 13 -12.46 0.74 -30.28
CA ILE A 13 -11.09 0.23 -30.24
C ILE A 13 -10.22 1.16 -29.39
N LYS A 14 -10.33 2.50 -29.59
CA LYS A 14 -9.61 3.48 -28.77
C LYS A 14 -9.97 3.38 -27.30
N ASP A 15 -11.25 3.24 -26.97
CA ASP A 15 -11.72 3.11 -25.58
C ASP A 15 -11.17 1.84 -24.93
N LYS A 16 -11.16 0.71 -25.65
CA LYS A 16 -10.57 -0.54 -25.16
C LYS A 16 -9.06 -0.45 -25.00
N ILE A 17 -8.35 0.16 -25.96
CA ILE A 17 -6.92 0.36 -25.87
C ILE A 17 -6.59 1.28 -24.67
N GLN A 18 -7.36 2.34 -24.46
CA GLN A 18 -7.19 3.25 -23.34
C GLN A 18 -7.45 2.55 -21.99
N GLU A 19 -8.45 1.65 -21.91
CA GLU A 19 -8.76 0.84 -20.75
C GLU A 19 -7.64 -0.18 -20.45
N ASP A 20 -7.02 -0.76 -21.48
CA ASP A 20 -5.91 -1.71 -21.33
C ASP A 20 -4.56 -1.01 -20.99
N ILE A 21 -4.35 0.23 -21.46
CA ILE A 21 -3.14 1.02 -21.19
C ILE A 21 -3.20 1.71 -19.83
N SER A 22 -4.40 1.98 -19.31
CA SER A 22 -4.58 2.62 -18.00
C SER A 22 -4.94 1.58 -16.94
N PRO A 23 -3.95 0.89 -16.33
CA PRO A 23 -4.20 -0.12 -15.31
C PRO A 23 -4.74 0.49 -14.02
N THR A 24 -4.75 1.83 -13.91
CA THR A 24 -5.21 2.55 -12.74
C THR A 24 -6.73 2.64 -12.71
N ARG A 25 -7.28 2.41 -11.53
CA ARG A 25 -8.72 2.51 -11.27
C ARG A 25 -9.19 3.97 -11.23
N HIS A 26 -10.32 4.28 -11.86
CA HIS A 26 -11.01 5.55 -11.65
C HIS A 26 -11.69 5.56 -10.28
N LEU A 27 -10.99 6.09 -9.28
CA LEU A 27 -11.51 6.24 -7.93
C LEU A 27 -12.48 7.42 -7.86
N SER A 28 -13.62 7.22 -7.21
CA SER A 28 -14.61 8.27 -6.99
C SER A 28 -15.20 8.21 -5.58
N GLY A 29 -15.75 9.33 -5.11
CA GLY A 29 -16.43 9.40 -3.82
C GLY A 29 -15.52 9.12 -2.63
N ILE A 30 -15.98 8.26 -1.72
CA ILE A 30 -15.29 7.96 -0.46
C ILE A 30 -13.94 7.26 -0.67
N HIS A 31 -13.84 6.41 -1.70
CA HIS A 31 -12.60 5.67 -1.99
C HIS A 31 -11.46 6.62 -2.39
N LEU A 32 -11.75 7.65 -3.19
CA LEU A 32 -10.76 8.67 -3.53
C LEU A 32 -10.28 9.40 -2.27
N LYS A 33 -11.19 9.75 -1.35
CA LYS A 33 -10.85 10.43 -0.09
C LYS A 33 -9.94 9.57 0.79
N ILE A 34 -10.20 8.26 0.86
CA ILE A 34 -9.38 7.30 1.63
C ILE A 34 -7.97 7.23 1.05
N VAL A 35 -7.84 7.00 -0.27
CA VAL A 35 -6.53 6.91 -0.95
C VAL A 35 -5.76 8.23 -0.78
N PHE A 36 -6.42 9.37 -0.94
CA PHE A 36 -5.82 10.68 -0.75
C PHE A 36 -5.37 10.91 0.69
N GLY A 37 -6.17 10.51 1.69
CA GLY A 37 -5.81 10.57 3.10
C GLY A 37 -4.57 9.73 3.42
N ILE A 38 -4.49 8.49 2.91
CA ILE A 38 -3.33 7.62 3.08
C ILE A 38 -2.09 8.23 2.41
N ALA A 39 -2.23 8.80 1.21
CA ALA A 39 -1.13 9.46 0.49
C ALA A 39 -0.60 10.68 1.27
N ILE A 40 -1.47 11.51 1.83
CA ILE A 40 -1.09 12.63 2.69
C ILE A 40 -0.33 12.12 3.93
N LEU A 41 -0.87 11.12 4.62
CA LEU A 41 -0.23 10.54 5.80
C LEU A 41 1.16 10.01 5.48
N TRP A 42 1.32 9.33 4.33
CA TRP A 42 2.61 8.87 3.86
C TRP A 42 3.58 10.02 3.57
N THR A 43 3.09 11.10 2.94
CA THR A 43 3.91 12.30 2.68
C THR A 43 4.38 12.94 3.99
N PHE A 44 3.50 13.08 4.98
CA PHE A 44 3.90 13.58 6.30
C PHE A 44 4.93 12.69 6.99
N PHE A 45 4.76 11.37 6.91
CA PHE A 45 5.74 10.41 7.43
C PHE A 45 7.11 10.60 6.78
N GLN A 46 7.16 10.76 5.44
CA GLN A 46 8.42 10.97 4.74
C GLN A 46 9.08 12.30 5.09
N LEU A 47 8.31 13.38 5.16
CA LEU A 47 8.80 14.70 5.57
C LEU A 47 9.35 14.67 7.00
N TRP A 48 8.63 14.02 7.91
CA TRP A 48 9.10 13.83 9.29
C TRP A 48 10.41 13.05 9.33
N TYR A 49 10.47 11.91 8.66
CA TYR A 49 11.64 11.04 8.64
C TYR A 49 12.87 11.70 8.00
N ALA A 50 12.69 12.49 6.94
CA ALA A 50 13.77 13.17 6.24
C ALA A 50 14.21 14.49 6.88
N SER A 51 13.43 15.03 7.82
CA SER A 51 13.68 16.31 8.46
C SER A 51 14.55 16.17 9.73
N PRO A 52 15.13 17.24 10.26
CA PRO A 52 15.83 17.23 11.56
C PRO A 52 14.86 17.20 12.77
N PHE A 53 13.56 17.29 12.57
CA PHE A 53 12.56 17.35 13.63
C PHE A 53 12.62 16.17 14.62
N PRO A 54 12.79 14.89 14.20
CA PRO A 54 12.92 13.78 15.12
C PRO A 54 14.04 13.97 16.15
N PHE A 55 15.15 14.59 15.76
CA PHE A 55 16.26 14.90 16.65
C PHE A 55 15.92 16.05 17.61
N TRP A 56 15.26 17.10 17.13
CA TRP A 56 14.91 18.26 17.95
C TRP A 56 13.87 17.94 19.02
N PHE A 57 12.89 17.11 18.64
CA PHE A 57 11.81 16.71 19.55
C PHE A 57 12.11 15.44 20.33
N ASN A 58 13.24 14.77 20.06
CA ASN A 58 13.61 13.48 20.65
C ASN A 58 12.48 12.44 20.57
N PHE A 59 11.71 12.46 19.48
CA PHE A 59 10.54 11.62 19.26
C PHE A 59 10.49 11.11 17.81
N GLY A 60 10.05 9.84 17.66
CA GLY A 60 9.85 9.27 16.32
C GLY A 60 11.12 9.07 15.52
N MET A 61 12.25 8.79 16.19
CA MET A 61 13.50 8.38 15.56
C MET A 61 13.38 6.92 15.12
N PHE A 62 13.10 6.70 13.85
CA PHE A 62 13.02 5.36 13.28
C PHE A 62 14.41 4.88 12.86
N LYS A 63 14.73 3.64 13.22
CA LYS A 63 15.94 2.97 12.69
C LYS A 63 15.78 2.70 11.20
N GLY A 64 16.88 2.54 10.47
CA GLY A 64 16.87 2.47 9.00
C GLY A 64 15.95 1.40 8.39
N LEU A 65 15.99 0.14 8.90
CA LEU A 65 15.16 -0.94 8.33
C LEU A 65 13.68 -0.84 8.74
N PRO A 66 13.31 -0.61 10.00
CA PRO A 66 11.92 -0.37 10.39
C PRO A 66 11.27 0.81 9.66
N ALA A 67 11.99 1.91 9.43
CA ALA A 67 11.49 3.03 8.64
C ALA A 67 11.16 2.62 7.20
N ARG A 68 12.01 1.80 6.57
CA ARG A 68 11.77 1.26 5.23
C ARG A 68 10.57 0.31 5.20
N ALA A 69 10.37 -0.48 6.26
CA ALA A 69 9.20 -1.36 6.37
C ALA A 69 7.90 -0.56 6.43
N ILE A 70 7.84 0.53 7.21
CA ILE A 70 6.68 1.43 7.25
C ILE A 70 6.43 2.05 5.86
N HIS A 71 7.47 2.55 5.21
CA HIS A 71 7.40 3.13 3.87
C HIS A 71 6.83 2.12 2.86
N LEU A 72 7.33 0.88 2.89
CA LEU A 72 6.84 -0.20 2.04
C LEU A 72 5.37 -0.53 2.34
N GLY A 73 4.96 -0.50 3.61
CA GLY A 73 3.56 -0.70 4.02
C GLY A 73 2.62 0.33 3.38
N PHE A 74 2.98 1.62 3.40
CA PHE A 74 2.22 2.65 2.70
C PHE A 74 2.17 2.43 1.19
N ALA A 75 3.32 2.11 0.59
CA ALA A 75 3.43 1.87 -0.85
C ALA A 75 2.56 0.69 -1.29
N LEU A 76 2.60 -0.45 -0.60
CA LEU A 76 1.77 -1.62 -0.89
C LEU A 76 0.28 -1.31 -0.71
N THR A 77 -0.09 -0.62 0.37
CA THR A 77 -1.48 -0.23 0.62
C THR A 77 -2.02 0.62 -0.53
N LEU A 78 -1.30 1.65 -0.94
CA LEU A 78 -1.69 2.51 -2.05
C LEU A 78 -1.68 1.76 -3.38
N ALA A 79 -0.68 0.90 -3.62
CA ALA A 79 -0.60 0.11 -4.84
C ALA A 79 -1.85 -0.75 -5.03
N PHE A 80 -2.25 -1.54 -4.03
CA PHE A 80 -3.43 -2.41 -4.14
C PHE A 80 -4.76 -1.67 -4.13
N LEU A 81 -4.83 -0.46 -3.57
CA LEU A 81 -6.03 0.37 -3.65
C LEU A 81 -6.19 1.06 -5.02
N ILE A 82 -5.08 1.45 -5.66
CA ILE A 82 -5.08 2.14 -6.95
C ILE A 82 -5.11 1.15 -8.11
N PHE A 83 -4.31 0.08 -8.03
CA PHE A 83 -4.24 -0.96 -9.06
C PHE A 83 -5.10 -2.16 -8.66
N PRO A 84 -6.13 -2.50 -9.44
CA PRO A 84 -6.99 -3.63 -9.12
C PRO A 84 -6.25 -4.96 -9.29
N ALA A 85 -6.27 -5.81 -8.25
CA ALA A 85 -5.84 -7.21 -8.38
C ALA A 85 -6.83 -8.02 -9.21
N VAL A 86 -8.13 -7.67 -9.12
CA VAL A 86 -9.19 -8.23 -9.93
C VAL A 86 -9.74 -7.15 -10.86
N ARG A 87 -9.78 -7.42 -12.17
CA ARG A 87 -10.31 -6.48 -13.17
C ARG A 87 -11.72 -6.03 -12.80
N GLY A 88 -11.90 -4.75 -12.50
CA GLY A 88 -13.18 -4.16 -12.12
C GLY A 88 -13.07 -2.66 -11.83
N LYS A 89 -14.20 -1.95 -12.00
CA LYS A 89 -14.25 -0.49 -11.78
C LYS A 89 -14.33 -0.10 -10.29
N LYS A 90 -14.74 -1.03 -9.43
CA LYS A 90 -14.88 -0.79 -7.98
C LYS A 90 -13.80 -1.51 -7.19
N ILE A 91 -13.49 -1.01 -5.99
CA ILE A 91 -12.57 -1.69 -5.07
C ILE A 91 -13.21 -3.03 -4.68
N SER A 92 -12.50 -4.11 -4.96
CA SER A 92 -12.92 -5.46 -4.56
C SER A 92 -12.56 -5.71 -3.10
N VAL A 93 -13.32 -6.57 -2.43
CA VAL A 93 -12.97 -7.06 -1.08
C VAL A 93 -11.59 -7.72 -1.08
N ILE A 94 -11.24 -8.39 -2.18
CA ILE A 94 -9.91 -9.01 -2.37
C ILE A 94 -8.80 -7.96 -2.34
N ASP A 95 -8.96 -6.82 -3.02
CA ASP A 95 -7.99 -5.73 -3.03
C ASP A 95 -7.75 -5.19 -1.61
N ILE A 96 -8.83 -5.05 -0.83
CA ILE A 96 -8.77 -4.60 0.56
C ILE A 96 -8.03 -5.62 1.43
N ILE A 97 -8.35 -6.91 1.30
CA ILE A 97 -7.70 -7.97 2.09
C ILE A 97 -6.20 -8.01 1.79
N ILE A 98 -5.80 -7.98 0.52
CA ILE A 98 -4.39 -7.99 0.10
C ILE A 98 -3.67 -6.74 0.63
N SER A 99 -4.31 -5.57 0.51
CA SER A 99 -3.78 -4.30 1.02
C SER A 99 -3.53 -4.34 2.53
N ILE A 100 -4.52 -4.81 3.30
CA ILE A 100 -4.40 -4.96 4.76
C ILE A 100 -3.32 -5.98 5.12
N THR A 101 -3.29 -7.13 4.46
CA THR A 101 -2.28 -8.17 4.71
C THR A 101 -0.87 -7.64 4.44
N GLY A 102 -0.68 -6.91 3.33
CA GLY A 102 0.61 -6.27 3.02
C GLY A 102 1.03 -5.25 4.08
N ALA A 103 0.10 -4.39 4.52
CA ALA A 103 0.35 -3.43 5.59
C ALA A 103 0.70 -4.11 6.92
N LEU A 104 -0.05 -5.14 7.31
CA LEU A 104 0.19 -5.89 8.56
C LEU A 104 1.54 -6.61 8.53
N SER A 105 1.94 -7.18 7.39
CA SER A 105 3.26 -7.81 7.23
C SER A 105 4.40 -6.80 7.44
N CYS A 106 4.27 -5.58 6.94
CA CYS A 106 5.25 -4.53 7.14
C CYS A 106 5.27 -4.01 8.59
N LEU A 107 4.10 -3.89 9.24
CA LEU A 107 3.98 -3.55 10.65
C LEU A 107 4.58 -4.64 11.56
N TYR A 108 4.41 -5.92 11.20
CA TYR A 108 5.06 -7.02 11.90
C TYR A 108 6.58 -6.85 11.92
N ILE A 109 7.20 -6.54 10.77
CA ILE A 109 8.64 -6.28 10.70
C ILE A 109 9.02 -5.07 11.57
N TYR A 110 8.19 -4.03 11.62
CA TYR A 110 8.46 -2.85 12.44
C TYR A 110 8.48 -3.18 13.94
N PHE A 111 7.46 -3.88 14.44
CA PHE A 111 7.33 -4.18 15.86
C PHE A 111 8.31 -5.24 16.37
N PHE A 112 8.62 -6.22 15.54
CA PHE A 112 9.48 -7.36 15.89
C PHE A 112 10.88 -7.27 15.33
N TYR A 113 11.31 -6.09 14.90
CA TYR A 113 12.61 -5.90 14.25
C TYR A 113 13.78 -6.41 15.10
N ASP A 114 13.84 -6.02 16.36
CA ASP A 114 14.93 -6.38 17.27
C ASP A 114 14.93 -7.90 17.56
N ASP A 115 13.76 -8.50 17.73
CA ASP A 115 13.60 -9.95 17.90
C ASP A 115 14.02 -10.71 16.63
N LEU A 116 13.63 -10.20 15.44
CA LEU A 116 13.99 -10.78 14.15
C LEU A 116 15.48 -10.77 13.85
N VAL A 117 16.16 -9.68 14.21
CA VAL A 117 17.62 -9.53 14.01
C VAL A 117 18.39 -10.40 14.99
N ASN A 118 17.98 -10.43 16.28
CA ASN A 118 18.71 -11.12 17.33
C ASN A 118 18.55 -12.65 17.30
N ARG A 119 17.49 -13.19 16.67
CA ARG A 119 17.24 -14.64 16.62
C ARG A 119 18.21 -15.43 15.74
N GLY A 120 19.03 -14.79 14.90
CA GLY A 120 20.03 -15.47 14.05
C GLY A 120 19.46 -16.56 13.14
N GLY A 121 18.17 -16.47 12.75
CA GLY A 121 17.47 -17.49 11.93
C GLY A 121 16.76 -18.59 12.74
N ILE A 122 16.82 -18.57 14.07
CA ILE A 122 16.10 -19.51 14.94
C ILE A 122 14.70 -18.93 15.25
N LEU A 123 13.66 -19.76 15.15
CA LEU A 123 12.30 -19.38 15.53
C LEU A 123 12.20 -19.31 17.06
N LEU A 124 12.11 -18.12 17.61
CA LEU A 124 11.81 -17.90 19.02
C LEU A 124 10.29 -17.81 19.21
N VAL A 125 9.80 -18.42 20.29
CA VAL A 125 8.38 -18.34 20.65
C VAL A 125 8.21 -17.22 21.67
N LYS A 126 7.40 -16.23 21.34
CA LYS A 126 7.04 -15.13 22.25
C LYS A 126 5.58 -15.18 22.60
N GLU A 127 5.23 -14.98 23.86
CA GLU A 127 3.84 -14.87 24.28
C GLU A 127 3.34 -13.44 24.05
N ILE A 128 2.32 -13.28 23.19
CA ILE A 128 1.66 -12.02 22.89
C ILE A 128 0.17 -12.21 23.17
N PHE A 129 -0.38 -11.45 24.13
CA PHE A 129 -1.79 -11.56 24.55
C PHE A 129 -2.22 -13.00 24.92
N GLY A 130 -1.32 -13.81 25.52
CA GLY A 130 -1.60 -15.20 25.90
C GLY A 130 -1.51 -16.23 24.77
N PHE A 131 -1.12 -15.81 23.57
CA PHE A 131 -0.87 -16.71 22.44
C PHE A 131 0.64 -16.87 22.22
N LYS A 132 1.09 -18.12 22.04
CA LYS A 132 2.48 -18.42 21.67
C LYS A 132 2.66 -18.22 20.17
N VAL A 133 3.27 -17.09 19.79
CA VAL A 133 3.52 -16.75 18.40
C VAL A 133 5.00 -16.98 18.10
N PRO A 134 5.34 -17.74 17.03
CA PRO A 134 6.72 -17.82 16.56
C PRO A 134 7.14 -16.47 15.99
N VAL A 135 8.19 -15.88 16.53
CA VAL A 135 8.71 -14.56 16.16
C VAL A 135 10.08 -14.71 15.51
#